data_12e0b74e8bd65910c48f332257e740b4
#
_entry.id   12e0b74e8bd65910c48f332257e740b4
#
_cell.length_a   1.000
_cell.length_b   1.000
_cell.length_c   1.000
_cell.angle_alpha   90.00
_cell.angle_beta   90.00
_cell.angle_gamma   90.00
#
_symmetry.space_group_name_H-M   'P 1'
#
loop_
_entity.id
_entity.type
_entity.pdbx_description
1 polymer ?
#
loop_
_entity_poly.entity_id
_entity_poly.type
_entity_poly.pdbx_seq_one_letter_code
_entity_poly.pdbx_strand_id
1 'polypeptide(L)'
;MSKIEKLKEKLTKSSNGFTFDEMVTLLTSMGFSFHNRGKTSGSRVCFTNQKVTIILHKPHPGNELKRYQIKQIQDVLQKEGLL
;
A
#
# COMPACT_ATOMS: atom_id res chain seq x y z
N MET A 1 17.03 0.03 -13.19
CA MET A 1 16.01 -0.47 -12.25
C MET A 1 14.61 -0.11 -12.70
N SER A 2 13.70 -1.03 -12.56
CA SER A 2 12.31 -0.74 -12.89
C SER A 2 11.69 0.17 -11.84
N LYS A 3 10.57 0.80 -12.21
CA LYS A 3 9.82 1.63 -11.29
C LYS A 3 9.39 0.83 -10.05
N ILE A 4 9.02 -0.42 -10.25
CA ILE A 4 8.57 -1.28 -9.14
C ILE A 4 9.69 -1.57 -8.17
N GLU A 5 10.89 -1.83 -8.67
CA GLU A 5 12.04 -2.06 -7.80
C GLU A 5 12.37 -0.83 -6.98
N LYS A 6 12.25 0.34 -7.58
CA LYS A 6 12.50 1.60 -6.87
C LYS A 6 11.45 1.82 -5.79
N LEU A 7 10.19 1.52 -6.08
CA LEU A 7 9.13 1.65 -5.08
C LEU A 7 9.33 0.67 -3.94
N LYS A 8 9.72 -0.55 -4.25
CA LYS A 8 9.98 -1.57 -3.25
C LYS A 8 11.12 -1.14 -2.32
N GLU A 9 12.18 -0.62 -2.90
CA GLU A 9 13.31 -0.12 -2.12
C GLU A 9 12.92 1.06 -1.26
N LYS A 10 12.14 1.98 -1.80
CA LYS A 10 11.64 3.13 -1.06
C LYS A 10 10.81 2.69 0.14
N LEU A 11 9.94 1.72 -0.06
CA LEU A 11 9.10 1.19 1.02
C LEU A 11 9.95 0.52 2.10
N THR A 12 10.98 -0.19 1.70
CA THR A 12 11.86 -0.87 2.66
C THR A 12 12.66 0.11 3.51
N LYS A 13 13.09 1.21 2.92
CA LYS A 13 14.02 2.14 3.57
C LYS A 13 13.35 3.28 4.33
N SER A 14 12.11 3.60 4.00
CA SER A 14 11.47 4.79 4.54
C SER A 14 10.05 4.50 4.98
N SER A 15 9.64 5.13 6.08
CA SER A 15 8.27 5.05 6.56
C SER A 15 7.51 6.34 6.32
N ASN A 16 8.01 7.20 5.43
CA ASN A 16 7.30 8.42 5.05
C ASN A 16 7.58 8.74 3.60
N GLY A 17 6.88 9.74 3.08
CA GLY A 17 7.09 10.16 1.70
C GLY A 17 6.53 9.21 0.66
N PHE A 18 5.67 8.28 1.03
CA PHE A 18 5.08 7.31 0.11
C PHE A 18 3.65 7.71 -0.16
N THR A 19 3.31 7.88 -1.44
CA THR A 19 1.96 8.32 -1.80
C THR A 19 1.02 7.13 -1.97
N PHE A 20 -0.27 7.43 -1.91
CA PHE A 20 -1.30 6.43 -2.13
C PHE A 20 -1.17 5.80 -3.51
N ASP A 21 -0.94 6.62 -4.54
CA ASP A 21 -0.78 6.11 -5.91
C ASP A 21 0.40 5.18 -6.04
N GLU A 22 1.51 5.53 -5.40
CA GLU A 22 2.68 4.66 -5.40
C GLU A 22 2.37 3.32 -4.74
N MET A 23 1.61 3.35 -3.65
CA MET A 23 1.24 2.13 -2.96
C MET A 23 0.33 1.25 -3.80
N VAL A 24 -0.64 1.84 -4.51
CA VAL A 24 -1.50 1.08 -5.40
C VAL A 24 -0.66 0.40 -6.49
N THR A 25 0.26 1.15 -7.09
CA THR A 25 1.13 0.61 -8.14
C THR A 25 1.97 -0.55 -7.60
N LEU A 26 2.57 -0.37 -6.44
CA LEU A 26 3.44 -1.40 -5.87
C LEU A 26 2.66 -2.66 -5.51
N LEU A 27 1.57 -2.51 -4.78
CA LEU A 27 0.81 -3.66 -4.31
C LEU A 27 0.16 -4.43 -5.46
N THR A 28 -0.35 -3.74 -6.47
CA THR A 28 -0.92 -4.43 -7.62
C THR A 28 0.16 -5.19 -8.40
N SER A 29 1.38 -4.67 -8.44
CA SER A 29 2.48 -5.38 -9.08
C SER A 29 2.88 -6.64 -8.31
N MET A 30 2.56 -6.69 -7.03
CA MET A 30 2.85 -7.86 -6.18
C MET A 30 1.73 -8.90 -6.20
N GLY A 31 0.70 -8.68 -7.00
CA GLY A 31 -0.39 -9.63 -7.12
C GLY A 31 -1.62 -9.31 -6.28
N PHE A 32 -1.65 -8.15 -5.65
CA PHE A 32 -2.84 -7.74 -4.91
C PHE A 32 -3.87 -7.14 -5.86
N SER A 33 -5.14 -7.42 -5.58
CA SER A 33 -6.26 -6.81 -6.29
C SER A 33 -6.72 -5.58 -5.49
N PHE A 34 -6.97 -4.51 -6.19
CA PHE A 34 -7.40 -3.26 -5.57
C PHE A 34 -8.91 -3.13 -5.64
N HIS A 35 -9.54 -2.90 -4.50
CA HIS A 35 -11.00 -2.72 -4.41
C HIS A 35 -11.32 -1.43 -3.67
N ASN A 36 -12.04 -0.56 -4.34
CA ASN A 36 -12.49 0.68 -3.74
C ASN A 36 -13.87 0.48 -3.14
N ARG A 37 -13.93 0.36 -1.82
CA ARG A 37 -15.19 0.18 -1.11
C ARG A 37 -15.69 1.47 -0.50
N GLY A 38 -15.34 2.60 -1.11
CA GLY A 38 -15.61 3.91 -0.57
C GLY A 38 -17.01 4.43 -0.77
N LYS A 39 -17.91 3.64 -1.33
CA LYS A 39 -19.27 4.12 -1.61
C LYS A 39 -19.98 4.63 -0.38
N THR A 40 -19.86 3.91 0.72
CA THR A 40 -20.54 4.28 1.96
C THR A 40 -19.60 4.78 3.03
N SER A 41 -18.35 4.39 2.97
CA SER A 41 -17.37 4.74 3.99
C SER A 41 -16.34 5.74 3.49
N GLY A 42 -16.60 6.36 2.34
CA GLY A 42 -15.78 7.42 1.80
C GLY A 42 -14.42 6.95 1.28
N SER A 43 -13.42 6.93 2.12
CA SER A 43 -12.05 6.76 1.68
C SER A 43 -11.48 5.36 1.89
N ARG A 44 -12.30 4.43 2.33
CA ARG A 44 -11.81 3.09 2.63
C ARG A 44 -11.56 2.28 1.36
N VAL A 45 -10.37 1.68 1.27
CA VAL A 45 -10.01 0.81 0.15
C VAL A 45 -9.41 -0.48 0.68
N CYS A 46 -9.35 -1.49 -0.18
CA CYS A 46 -8.93 -2.81 0.21
C CYS A 46 -8.00 -3.37 -0.87
N PHE A 47 -6.90 -3.98 -0.44
CA PHE A 47 -6.00 -4.73 -1.32
C PHE A 47 -6.02 -6.18 -0.87
N THR A 48 -6.32 -7.10 -1.77
CA THR A 48 -6.41 -8.52 -1.42
C THR A 48 -5.59 -9.38 -2.35
N ASN A 49 -5.07 -10.46 -1.80
CA ASN A 49 -4.55 -11.55 -2.60
C ASN A 49 -5.10 -12.84 -2.00
N GLN A 50 -4.55 -13.98 -2.41
CA GLN A 50 -5.07 -15.28 -1.96
C GLN A 50 -4.86 -15.53 -0.46
N LYS A 51 -3.96 -14.78 0.18
CA LYS A 51 -3.57 -15.04 1.57
C LYS A 51 -3.93 -13.92 2.53
N VAL A 52 -3.94 -12.69 2.04
CA VAL A 52 -3.94 -11.52 2.92
C VAL A 52 -4.86 -10.44 2.38
N THR A 53 -5.49 -9.71 3.29
CA THR A 53 -6.25 -8.52 2.96
C THR A 53 -5.66 -7.34 3.72
N ILE A 54 -5.38 -6.25 2.99
CA ILE A 54 -4.89 -5.00 3.57
C ILE A 54 -5.99 -3.97 3.41
N ILE A 55 -6.45 -3.39 4.52
CA ILE A 55 -7.45 -2.33 4.50
C ILE A 55 -6.77 -1.01 4.79
N LEU A 56 -7.06 -0.01 3.98
CA LEU A 56 -6.38 1.27 4.03
C LEU A 56 -7.37 2.38 3.79
N HIS A 57 -7.20 3.50 4.49
CA HIS A 57 -7.95 4.72 4.22
C HIS A 57 -7.11 5.63 3.35
N LYS A 58 -7.71 6.17 2.31
CA LYS A 58 -7.01 7.15 1.46
C LYS A 58 -6.61 8.35 2.31
N PRO A 59 -5.38 8.83 2.15
CA PRO A 59 -4.98 10.03 2.87
C PRO A 59 -5.80 11.24 2.44
N HIS A 60 -6.11 12.11 3.41
CA HIS A 60 -6.90 13.30 3.15
C HIS A 60 -6.61 14.35 4.21
N PRO A 61 -6.32 15.59 3.82
CA PRO A 61 -6.11 16.05 2.43
C PRO A 61 -4.79 15.54 1.88
N GLY A 62 -4.67 15.58 0.55
CA GLY A 62 -3.42 15.20 -0.09
C GLY A 62 -3.38 13.73 -0.45
N ASN A 63 -2.20 13.24 -0.76
CA ASN A 63 -2.01 11.90 -1.32
C ASN A 63 -0.92 11.10 -0.61
N GLU A 64 -0.28 11.69 0.39
CA GLU A 64 0.82 11.04 1.09
C GLU A 64 0.30 10.20 2.24
N LEU A 65 0.74 8.95 2.31
CA LEU A 65 0.35 8.05 3.38
C LEU A 65 1.00 8.44 4.69
N LYS A 66 0.31 8.15 5.78
CA LYS A 66 0.84 8.40 7.11
C LYS A 66 1.82 7.31 7.48
N ARG A 67 2.74 7.64 8.37
CA ARG A 67 3.81 6.72 8.78
C ARG A 67 3.24 5.39 9.29
N TYR A 68 2.21 5.44 10.12
CA TYR A 68 1.67 4.20 10.67
C TYR A 68 1.06 3.30 9.59
N GLN A 69 0.50 3.92 8.54
CA GLN A 69 -0.06 3.16 7.42
C GLN A 69 1.05 2.44 6.66
N ILE A 70 2.15 3.15 6.42
CA ILE A 70 3.29 2.57 5.71
C ILE A 70 3.89 1.42 6.52
N LYS A 71 4.04 1.62 7.82
CA LYS A 71 4.60 0.57 8.69
C LYS A 71 3.73 -0.67 8.73
N GLN A 72 2.42 -0.48 8.78
CA GLN A 72 1.48 -1.59 8.78
C GLN A 72 1.64 -2.43 7.51
N ILE A 73 1.77 -1.77 6.38
CA ILE A 73 1.94 -2.46 5.10
C ILE A 73 3.30 -3.15 5.04
N GLN A 74 4.36 -2.49 5.51
CA GLN A 74 5.68 -3.10 5.58
C GLN A 74 5.64 -4.40 6.38
N ASP A 75 4.99 -4.38 7.54
CA ASP A 75 4.88 -5.56 8.39
C ASP A 75 4.18 -6.71 7.67
N VAL A 76 3.06 -6.42 7.03
CA VAL A 76 2.31 -7.45 6.30
C VAL A 76 3.17 -8.05 5.20
N LEU A 77 3.81 -7.20 4.41
CA LEU A 77 4.60 -7.67 3.27
C LEU A 77 5.82 -8.48 3.73
N GLN A 78 6.42 -8.10 4.85
CA GLN A 78 7.55 -8.85 5.39
C GLN A 78 7.12 -10.22 5.88
N LYS A 79 5.99 -10.30 6.55
CA LYS A 79 5.46 -11.58 7.03
C LYS A 79 5.13 -12.52 5.88
N GLU A 80 4.71 -11.96 4.76
CA GLU A 80 4.35 -12.76 3.59
C GLU A 80 5.54 -13.05 2.68
N GLY A 81 6.71 -12.55 3.03
CA GLY A 81 7.92 -12.78 2.23
C GLY A 81 7.95 -11.97 0.95
N LEU A 82 7.18 -10.90 0.86
CA LEU A 82 7.11 -10.06 -0.34
C LEU A 82 8.07 -8.88 -0.27
N LEU A 83 8.63 -8.63 0.89
CA LEU A 83 9.62 -7.57 1.09
C LEU A 83 10.91 -8.13 1.65
#